data_185eec7d402d486329794a3502da97d4
#
_entry.id   185eec7d402d486329794a3502da97d4
#
_cell.length_a   1.000
_cell.length_b   1.000
_cell.length_c   1.000
_cell.angle_alpha   90.00
_cell.angle_beta   90.00
_cell.angle_gamma   90.00
#
_symmetry.space_group_name_H-M   'P 1'
#
loop_
_entity.id
_entity.type
_entity.pdbx_description
1 polymer ?
#
loop_
_entity_poly.entity_id
_entity_poly.type
_entity_poly.pdbx_seq_one_letter_code
_entity_poly.pdbx_strand_id
1 'polypeptide(L)'
;VSIRYDRIERAQALMRDQAIAAIVVMNHDDYRYFFGTDRTQPRGIIPQAGPPALIAFAAEEPDLREAAGGGPVVIFTSVGGQIHDVVTRLREVTAGGGLAATDSLPKVAMQMWFDTPAFLVDLFRTVNPTVELVSSDPIMDPLRAIKEPDELALMAEAQRIAGIGMDRARELLRPDVTAHEVATEALYAMMRAGAERTSTPTYVNFGIDTCMIHGRQSPRPLARGDLAVIDLTPQVEGYCANLARTFVLGEPDERQRELLTTYAELVEAVREAMRPGVTIADLDGRAKEICARHGLGRYQVNGIGHGIGLRFEETPASTIIPPHRNLPLVEGMTVTVGHPVLAIPGFGGARFEDVYRVTSAGGEILWPYSIDPLVEA
;
A
#
# COMPACT_ATOMS: atom_id res chain seq x y z
N VAL A 1 -2.97 -9.42 18.60
CA VAL A 1 -3.85 -8.26 18.31
C VAL A 1 -3.96 -7.43 19.56
N SER A 2 -3.43 -6.20 19.56
CA SER A 2 -3.48 -5.31 20.73
C SER A 2 -3.46 -3.85 20.31
N ILE A 3 -4.09 -2.99 21.11
CA ILE A 3 -4.04 -1.54 20.92
C ILE A 3 -2.57 -1.08 21.04
N ARG A 4 -2.13 -0.29 20.10
CA ARG A 4 -0.75 0.23 20.00
C ARG A 4 -0.67 1.59 20.69
N TYR A 5 -0.62 1.56 22.02
CA TYR A 5 -0.57 2.79 22.83
C TYR A 5 0.65 3.65 22.53
N ASP A 6 1.78 3.04 22.22
CA ASP A 6 3.00 3.71 21.77
C ASP A 6 2.79 4.55 20.49
N ARG A 7 2.04 4.01 19.52
CA ARG A 7 1.67 4.72 18.28
C ARG A 7 0.67 5.86 18.56
N ILE A 8 -0.27 5.61 19.46
CA ILE A 8 -1.25 6.62 19.87
C ILE A 8 -0.54 7.80 20.56
N GLU A 9 0.40 7.54 21.46
CA GLU A 9 1.19 8.59 22.14
C GLU A 9 2.01 9.43 21.16
N ARG A 10 2.64 8.80 20.16
CA ARG A 10 3.35 9.50 19.09
C ARG A 10 2.41 10.37 18.25
N ALA A 11 1.23 9.84 17.89
CA ALA A 11 0.22 10.63 17.18
C ALA A 11 -0.25 11.82 18.02
N GLN A 12 -0.53 11.63 19.30
CA GLN A 12 -0.92 12.71 20.20
C GLN A 12 0.15 13.80 20.34
N ALA A 13 1.44 13.44 20.29
CA ALA A 13 2.52 14.42 20.27
C ALA A 13 2.45 15.30 19.01
N LEU A 14 2.33 14.68 17.83
CA LEU A 14 2.18 15.41 16.56
C LEU A 14 0.90 16.26 16.51
N MET A 15 -0.20 15.76 17.10
CA MET A 15 -1.45 16.51 17.20
C MET A 15 -1.27 17.80 18.03
N ARG A 16 -0.53 17.75 19.13
CA ARG A 16 -0.23 18.94 19.94
C ARG A 16 0.56 19.97 19.14
N ASP A 17 1.58 19.52 18.42
CA ASP A 17 2.42 20.41 17.60
C ASP A 17 1.63 21.10 16.47
N GLN A 18 0.58 20.44 15.96
CA GLN A 18 -0.25 20.95 14.86
C GLN A 18 -1.60 21.52 15.33
N ALA A 19 -1.83 21.63 16.64
CA ALA A 19 -3.08 22.10 17.24
C ALA A 19 -4.32 21.32 16.75
N ILE A 20 -4.19 19.98 16.62
CA ILE A 20 -5.28 19.08 16.24
C ILE A 20 -5.90 18.49 17.51
N ALA A 21 -7.21 18.69 17.69
CA ALA A 21 -7.92 18.28 18.90
C ALA A 21 -8.23 16.78 18.93
N ALA A 22 -8.48 16.16 17.79
CA ALA A 22 -8.74 14.73 17.68
C ALA A 22 -8.42 14.20 16.28
N ILE A 23 -8.14 12.90 16.18
CA ILE A 23 -8.18 12.14 14.94
C ILE A 23 -9.42 11.24 14.97
N VAL A 24 -10.24 11.29 13.93
CA VAL A 24 -11.34 10.37 13.68
C VAL A 24 -10.86 9.28 12.74
N VAL A 25 -10.87 8.04 13.23
CA VAL A 25 -10.39 6.86 12.50
C VAL A 25 -11.60 6.10 11.98
N MET A 26 -11.82 6.14 10.67
CA MET A 26 -12.95 5.48 9.98
C MET A 26 -12.50 4.66 8.76
N ASN A 27 -11.20 4.52 8.56
CA ASN A 27 -10.62 3.69 7.52
C ASN A 27 -9.91 2.46 8.14
N HIS A 28 -9.76 1.41 7.36
CA HIS A 28 -9.18 0.14 7.81
C HIS A 28 -7.71 0.28 8.19
N ASP A 29 -6.92 1.03 7.41
CA ASP A 29 -5.48 1.14 7.56
C ASP A 29 -5.10 1.81 8.88
N ASP A 30 -5.64 3.03 9.15
CA ASP A 30 -5.36 3.75 10.39
C ASP A 30 -5.97 3.06 11.61
N TYR A 31 -7.14 2.38 11.42
CA TYR A 31 -7.73 1.60 12.48
C TYR A 31 -6.81 0.44 12.90
N ARG A 32 -6.31 -0.31 11.91
CA ARG A 32 -5.34 -1.40 12.17
C ARG A 32 -4.03 -0.86 12.75
N TYR A 33 -3.53 0.26 12.24
CA TYR A 33 -2.31 0.88 12.72
C TYR A 33 -2.35 1.20 14.21
N PHE A 34 -3.47 1.75 14.71
CA PHE A 34 -3.61 2.14 16.11
C PHE A 34 -4.17 1.04 17.00
N PHE A 35 -5.10 0.24 16.50
CA PHE A 35 -5.86 -0.70 17.32
C PHE A 35 -5.49 -2.17 17.07
N GLY A 36 -4.54 -2.44 16.18
CA GLY A 36 -3.97 -3.76 15.94
C GLY A 36 -4.93 -4.81 15.38
N THR A 37 -6.14 -4.42 14.99
CA THR A 37 -7.18 -5.29 14.42
C THR A 37 -7.89 -4.61 13.28
N ASP A 38 -8.62 -5.37 12.47
CA ASP A 38 -9.51 -4.84 11.46
C ASP A 38 -10.97 -5.12 11.81
N ARG A 39 -11.86 -4.27 11.30
CA ARG A 39 -13.32 -4.42 11.43
C ARG A 39 -14.00 -3.93 10.17
N THR A 40 -15.10 -4.56 9.80
CA THR A 40 -15.88 -4.16 8.61
C THR A 40 -16.33 -2.70 8.67
N GLN A 41 -16.50 -2.17 9.88
CA GLN A 41 -16.89 -0.79 10.14
C GLN A 41 -15.98 -0.19 11.21
N PRO A 42 -14.72 0.17 10.85
CA PRO A 42 -13.78 0.72 11.80
C PRO A 42 -14.26 2.09 12.29
N ARG A 43 -14.28 2.28 13.62
CA ARG A 43 -14.70 3.53 14.25
C ARG A 43 -13.90 3.76 15.53
N GLY A 44 -13.04 4.76 15.46
CA GLY A 44 -12.22 5.16 16.59
C GLY A 44 -12.06 6.67 16.65
N ILE A 45 -11.75 7.17 17.84
CA ILE A 45 -11.39 8.56 18.09
C ILE A 45 -10.14 8.56 18.94
N ILE A 46 -9.12 9.27 18.49
CA ILE A 46 -7.90 9.52 19.25
C ILE A 46 -7.93 10.99 19.67
N PRO A 47 -8.18 11.33 20.93
CA PRO A 47 -8.11 12.71 21.41
C PRO A 47 -6.63 13.16 21.50
N GLN A 48 -6.40 14.47 21.49
CA GLN A 48 -5.05 15.05 21.66
C GLN A 48 -4.39 14.63 22.97
N ALA A 49 -5.20 14.33 24.00
CA ALA A 49 -4.76 13.81 25.30
C ALA A 49 -5.82 12.86 25.88
N GLY A 50 -5.35 11.90 26.66
CA GLY A 50 -6.21 10.89 27.27
C GLY A 50 -6.37 9.62 26.44
N PRO A 51 -7.22 8.67 26.89
CA PRO A 51 -7.37 7.38 26.22
C PRO A 51 -8.08 7.49 24.87
N PRO A 52 -7.76 6.60 23.91
CA PRO A 52 -8.53 6.47 22.69
C PRO A 52 -9.95 5.97 22.98
N ALA A 53 -10.88 6.30 22.11
CA ALA A 53 -12.24 5.80 22.18
C ALA A 53 -12.55 4.91 20.97
N LEU A 54 -13.23 3.79 21.23
CA LEU A 54 -13.71 2.86 20.22
C LEU A 54 -15.24 2.82 20.24
N ILE A 55 -15.85 2.70 19.07
CA ILE A 55 -17.29 2.59 18.93
C ILE A 55 -17.60 1.26 18.23
N ALA A 56 -18.34 0.38 18.88
CA ALA A 56 -18.63 -0.96 18.42
C ALA A 56 -20.06 -1.39 18.77
N PHE A 57 -20.52 -2.47 18.18
CA PHE A 57 -21.73 -3.12 18.68
C PHE A 57 -21.48 -3.75 20.05
N ALA A 58 -22.52 -3.82 20.89
CA ALA A 58 -22.37 -4.36 22.25
C ALA A 58 -21.80 -5.79 22.29
N ALA A 59 -22.08 -6.62 21.27
CA ALA A 59 -21.54 -7.97 21.16
C ALA A 59 -20.03 -8.01 20.89
N GLU A 60 -19.44 -6.91 20.43
CA GLU A 60 -18.01 -6.80 20.09
C GLU A 60 -17.19 -6.21 21.24
N GLU A 61 -17.83 -5.67 22.28
CA GLU A 61 -17.13 -5.03 23.41
C GLU A 61 -16.13 -5.96 24.12
N PRO A 62 -16.43 -7.26 24.38
CA PRO A 62 -15.46 -8.16 25.02
C PRO A 62 -14.15 -8.29 24.24
N ASP A 63 -14.24 -8.40 22.93
CA ASP A 63 -13.09 -8.50 22.02
C ASP A 63 -12.24 -7.22 22.01
N LEU A 64 -12.88 -6.04 22.05
CA LEU A 64 -12.16 -4.76 22.16
C LEU A 64 -11.47 -4.58 23.52
N ARG A 65 -12.06 -5.08 24.59
CA ARG A 65 -11.45 -5.05 25.92
C ARG A 65 -10.26 -6.00 26.01
N GLU A 66 -10.33 -7.16 25.35
CA GLU A 66 -9.22 -8.08 25.23
C GLU A 66 -8.07 -7.41 24.44
N ALA A 67 -8.36 -6.78 23.29
CA ALA A 67 -7.39 -6.04 22.50
C ALA A 67 -6.73 -4.89 23.28
N ALA A 68 -7.44 -4.29 24.23
CA ALA A 68 -6.88 -3.24 25.09
C ALA A 68 -5.85 -3.78 26.10
N GLY A 69 -5.84 -5.10 26.38
CA GLY A 69 -4.85 -5.71 27.26
C GLY A 69 -4.78 -5.10 28.68
N GLY A 70 -5.88 -4.53 29.17
CA GLY A 70 -5.95 -3.80 30.44
C GLY A 70 -5.48 -2.33 30.38
N GLY A 71 -5.07 -1.85 29.19
CA GLY A 71 -4.72 -0.45 28.97
C GLY A 71 -5.96 0.47 28.92
N PRO A 72 -5.76 1.79 28.99
CA PRO A 72 -6.84 2.76 29.06
C PRO A 72 -7.54 2.91 27.70
N VAL A 73 -8.82 2.55 27.64
CA VAL A 73 -9.67 2.71 26.47
C VAL A 73 -11.10 3.06 26.88
N VAL A 74 -11.73 3.95 26.15
CA VAL A 74 -13.16 4.24 26.28
C VAL A 74 -13.91 3.44 25.20
N ILE A 75 -14.89 2.64 25.58
CA ILE A 75 -15.70 1.87 24.63
C ILE A 75 -17.13 2.36 24.71
N PHE A 76 -17.66 2.80 23.56
CA PHE A 76 -19.04 3.16 23.38
C PHE A 76 -19.75 2.06 22.60
N THR A 77 -20.83 1.54 23.15
CA THR A 77 -21.66 0.58 22.43
C THR A 77 -22.72 1.30 21.60
N SER A 78 -22.86 0.87 20.34
CA SER A 78 -23.83 1.42 19.37
C SER A 78 -24.86 0.35 19.02
N VAL A 79 -26.07 0.79 18.71
CA VAL A 79 -27.14 -0.06 18.18
C VAL A 79 -27.41 0.19 16.68
N GLY A 80 -26.65 1.10 16.07
CA GLY A 80 -26.77 1.54 14.67
C GLY A 80 -26.41 3.01 14.54
N GLY A 81 -26.28 3.55 13.33
CA GLY A 81 -26.06 4.99 13.13
C GLY A 81 -24.59 5.42 13.15
N GLN A 82 -23.78 4.75 12.41
CA GLN A 82 -22.31 4.76 12.37
C GLN A 82 -21.65 6.15 12.45
N ILE A 83 -22.02 7.07 11.56
CA ILE A 83 -21.39 8.41 11.50
C ILE A 83 -21.91 9.28 12.62
N HIS A 84 -23.19 9.19 12.91
CA HIS A 84 -23.82 9.96 13.99
C HIS A 84 -23.19 9.63 15.34
N ASP A 85 -22.91 8.36 15.62
CA ASP A 85 -22.29 7.93 16.87
C ASP A 85 -20.88 8.48 17.01
N VAL A 86 -20.05 8.42 15.96
CA VAL A 86 -18.70 9.00 15.97
C VAL A 86 -18.76 10.49 16.28
N VAL A 87 -19.66 11.21 15.63
CA VAL A 87 -19.84 12.66 15.79
C VAL A 87 -20.26 13.02 17.21
N THR A 88 -21.24 12.28 17.76
CA THR A 88 -21.73 12.53 19.12
C THR A 88 -20.66 12.25 20.15
N ARG A 89 -19.94 11.13 19.99
CA ARG A 89 -18.88 10.71 20.92
C ARG A 89 -17.62 11.56 20.82
N LEU A 90 -17.37 12.15 19.63
CA LEU A 90 -16.26 13.10 19.48
C LEU A 90 -16.31 14.21 20.52
N ARG A 91 -17.49 14.79 20.76
CA ARG A 91 -17.65 15.85 21.78
C ARG A 91 -17.44 15.35 23.19
N GLU A 92 -17.90 14.15 23.52
CA GLU A 92 -17.72 13.55 24.83
C GLU A 92 -16.24 13.24 25.12
N VAL A 93 -15.53 12.68 24.14
CA VAL A 93 -14.12 12.31 24.27
C VAL A 93 -13.23 13.54 24.35
N THR A 94 -13.57 14.61 23.65
CA THR A 94 -12.77 15.85 23.60
C THR A 94 -13.17 16.89 24.64
N ALA A 95 -14.29 16.72 25.35
CA ALA A 95 -14.75 17.64 26.40
C ALA A 95 -13.77 17.78 27.57
N GLY A 96 -12.81 16.86 27.71
CA GLY A 96 -11.78 16.89 28.74
C GLY A 96 -10.55 17.74 28.45
N GLY A 97 -10.43 18.44 27.27
CA GLY A 97 -9.23 19.24 27.07
C GLY A 97 -8.93 19.81 25.69
N GLY A 98 -9.69 19.49 24.63
CA GLY A 98 -9.27 19.87 23.27
C GLY A 98 -10.21 20.76 22.46
N LEU A 99 -11.49 20.85 22.85
CA LEU A 99 -12.49 21.65 22.14
C LEU A 99 -12.90 22.92 22.93
N ALA A 100 -11.98 23.50 23.70
CA ALA A 100 -12.23 24.77 24.36
C ALA A 100 -12.49 25.85 23.30
N ALA A 101 -13.47 26.71 23.56
CA ALA A 101 -13.78 27.84 22.70
C ALA A 101 -12.55 28.75 22.60
N THR A 102 -11.88 28.69 21.48
CA THR A 102 -10.83 29.61 21.05
C THR A 102 -11.43 30.50 19.96
N ASP A 103 -10.73 31.56 19.56
CA ASP A 103 -11.15 32.45 18.47
C ASP A 103 -11.21 31.74 17.09
N SER A 104 -10.69 30.50 17.00
CA SER A 104 -10.74 29.63 15.82
C SER A 104 -11.47 28.33 16.13
N LEU A 105 -12.09 27.72 15.11
CA LEU A 105 -12.68 26.40 15.23
C LEU A 105 -11.61 25.35 15.55
N PRO A 106 -11.85 24.44 16.51
CA PRO A 106 -10.90 23.35 16.81
C PRO A 106 -10.79 22.44 15.59
N LYS A 107 -9.55 22.04 15.27
CA LYS A 107 -9.23 21.14 14.15
C LYS A 107 -9.45 19.70 14.55
N VAL A 108 -10.18 18.97 13.72
CA VAL A 108 -10.34 17.52 13.82
C VAL A 108 -9.81 16.89 12.52
N ALA A 109 -8.89 15.95 12.66
CA ALA A 109 -8.29 15.27 11.52
C ALA A 109 -9.04 13.99 11.18
N MET A 110 -9.18 13.71 9.88
CA MET A 110 -9.70 12.46 9.34
C MET A 110 -8.92 12.12 8.07
N GLN A 111 -8.79 10.85 7.75
CA GLN A 111 -8.22 10.46 6.47
C GLN A 111 -9.05 11.02 5.30
N MET A 112 -8.36 11.68 4.37
CA MET A 112 -8.96 12.24 3.15
C MET A 112 -8.19 11.73 1.92
N TRP A 113 -8.10 10.40 1.77
CA TRP A 113 -7.43 9.77 0.64
C TRP A 113 -8.36 9.72 -0.58
N PHE A 114 -7.81 9.38 -1.75
CA PHE A 114 -8.57 9.39 -3.01
C PHE A 114 -9.77 8.42 -3.03
N ASP A 115 -9.78 7.41 -2.18
CA ASP A 115 -10.88 6.43 -2.01
C ASP A 115 -11.85 6.80 -0.87
N THR A 116 -11.59 7.90 -0.15
CA THR A 116 -12.50 8.38 0.90
C THR A 116 -13.76 8.97 0.25
N PRO A 117 -14.97 8.43 0.53
CA PRO A 117 -16.17 8.94 -0.08
C PRO A 117 -16.44 10.40 0.29
N ALA A 118 -16.59 11.28 -0.71
CA ALA A 118 -16.90 12.71 -0.49
C ALA A 118 -18.16 12.89 0.38
N PHE A 119 -19.16 12.03 0.19
CA PHE A 119 -20.37 12.01 1.03
C PHE A 119 -20.03 11.90 2.53
N LEU A 120 -19.04 11.11 2.91
CA LEU A 120 -18.64 10.93 4.31
C LEU A 120 -18.06 12.23 4.88
N VAL A 121 -17.21 12.89 4.11
CA VAL A 121 -16.57 14.17 4.46
C VAL A 121 -17.62 15.27 4.61
N ASP A 122 -18.55 15.38 3.66
CA ASP A 122 -19.60 16.40 3.67
C ASP A 122 -20.60 16.17 4.80
N LEU A 123 -20.98 14.91 5.06
CA LEU A 123 -21.84 14.56 6.17
C LEU A 123 -21.17 14.92 7.50
N PHE A 124 -19.88 14.58 7.68
CA PHE A 124 -19.15 14.93 8.89
C PHE A 124 -19.13 16.44 9.14
N ARG A 125 -18.84 17.25 8.11
CA ARG A 125 -18.88 18.71 8.19
C ARG A 125 -20.27 19.25 8.53
N THR A 126 -21.32 18.69 7.92
CA THR A 126 -22.70 19.10 8.14
C THR A 126 -23.15 18.90 9.59
N VAL A 127 -22.78 17.76 10.18
CA VAL A 127 -23.19 17.43 11.56
C VAL A 127 -22.24 17.97 12.63
N ASN A 128 -21.05 18.48 12.22
CA ASN A 128 -20.08 19.13 13.10
C ASN A 128 -19.71 20.55 12.61
N PRO A 129 -20.67 21.49 12.53
CA PRO A 129 -20.38 22.82 11.99
C PRO A 129 -19.45 23.66 12.86
N THR A 130 -19.13 23.20 14.07
CA THR A 130 -18.28 23.89 15.06
C THR A 130 -16.86 23.34 15.11
N VAL A 131 -16.44 22.53 14.14
CA VAL A 131 -15.06 22.05 13.98
C VAL A 131 -14.56 22.29 12.57
N GLU A 132 -13.25 22.52 12.44
CA GLU A 132 -12.56 22.51 11.16
C GLU A 132 -12.08 21.10 10.85
N LEU A 133 -12.66 20.45 9.84
CA LEU A 133 -12.20 19.13 9.39
C LEU A 133 -11.00 19.26 8.46
N VAL A 134 -9.88 18.66 8.86
CA VAL A 134 -8.60 18.65 8.12
C VAL A 134 -8.16 17.22 7.76
N SER A 135 -7.20 17.06 6.82
CA SER A 135 -6.60 15.76 6.54
C SER A 135 -5.75 15.27 7.72
N SER A 136 -5.78 13.95 7.98
CA SER A 136 -4.88 13.31 8.94
C SER A 136 -3.49 13.02 8.35
N ASP A 137 -3.27 13.17 7.05
CA ASP A 137 -2.01 12.83 6.39
C ASP A 137 -0.77 13.49 7.04
N PRO A 138 -0.78 14.78 7.44
CA PRO A 138 0.38 15.38 8.11
C PRO A 138 0.79 14.71 9.43
N ILE A 139 -0.11 13.94 10.05
CA ILE A 139 0.17 13.12 11.24
C ILE A 139 0.49 11.69 10.85
N MET A 140 -0.33 11.10 9.98
CA MET A 140 -0.25 9.68 9.65
C MET A 140 0.95 9.35 8.76
N ASP A 141 1.29 10.20 7.81
CA ASP A 141 2.39 9.98 6.88
C ASP A 141 3.74 9.77 7.58
N PRO A 142 4.22 10.67 8.47
CA PRO A 142 5.48 10.45 9.15
C PRO A 142 5.45 9.24 10.11
N LEU A 143 4.29 8.89 10.66
CA LEU A 143 4.14 7.72 11.54
C LEU A 143 4.22 6.41 10.78
N ARG A 144 3.63 6.33 9.59
CA ARG A 144 3.50 5.11 8.78
C ARG A 144 4.64 4.92 7.80
N ALA A 145 5.32 6.01 7.38
CA ALA A 145 6.38 5.94 6.37
C ALA A 145 7.55 5.04 6.80
N ILE A 146 7.95 5.09 8.07
CA ILE A 146 9.03 4.27 8.65
C ILE A 146 8.42 3.09 9.39
N LYS A 147 8.71 1.88 8.91
CA LYS A 147 8.14 0.65 9.45
C LYS A 147 8.90 0.15 10.67
N GLU A 148 8.15 -0.29 11.67
CA GLU A 148 8.67 -0.98 12.84
C GLU A 148 9.04 -2.44 12.49
N PRO A 149 9.86 -3.13 13.30
CA PRO A 149 10.29 -4.50 12.99
C PRO A 149 9.15 -5.51 12.80
N ASP A 150 8.05 -5.38 13.55
CA ASP A 150 6.87 -6.22 13.43
C ASP A 150 6.10 -5.94 12.12
N GLU A 151 6.01 -4.67 11.68
CA GLU A 151 5.43 -4.29 10.40
C GLU A 151 6.25 -4.87 9.23
N LEU A 152 7.59 -4.76 9.31
CA LEU A 152 8.49 -5.34 8.29
C LEU A 152 8.35 -6.86 8.22
N ALA A 153 8.17 -7.55 9.35
CA ALA A 153 7.96 -9.00 9.37
C ALA A 153 6.65 -9.40 8.65
N LEU A 154 5.57 -8.65 8.86
CA LEU A 154 4.28 -8.87 8.17
C LEU A 154 4.38 -8.60 6.67
N MET A 155 5.10 -7.54 6.28
CA MET A 155 5.35 -7.24 4.87
C MET A 155 6.21 -8.31 4.20
N ALA A 156 7.25 -8.81 4.88
CA ALA A 156 8.08 -9.89 4.37
C ALA A 156 7.28 -11.20 4.21
N GLU A 157 6.37 -11.49 5.14
CA GLU A 157 5.46 -12.63 5.03
C GLU A 157 4.47 -12.47 3.86
N ALA A 158 3.91 -11.27 3.66
CA ALA A 158 3.07 -10.98 2.51
C ALA A 158 3.84 -11.17 1.19
N GLN A 159 5.11 -10.71 1.12
CA GLN A 159 5.98 -10.94 -0.05
C GLN A 159 6.28 -12.43 -0.27
N ARG A 160 6.52 -13.20 0.80
CA ARG A 160 6.70 -14.65 0.72
C ARG A 160 5.47 -15.34 0.13
N ILE A 161 4.29 -14.93 0.57
CA ILE A 161 3.01 -15.44 0.05
C ILE A 161 2.81 -15.04 -1.42
N ALA A 162 3.20 -13.83 -1.81
CA ALA A 162 3.21 -13.43 -3.22
C ALA A 162 4.11 -14.35 -4.05
N GLY A 163 5.29 -14.75 -3.52
CA GLY A 163 6.17 -15.74 -4.13
C GLY A 163 5.48 -17.07 -4.37
N ILE A 164 4.73 -17.59 -3.40
CA ILE A 164 3.93 -18.84 -3.56
C ILE A 164 2.90 -18.70 -4.69
N GLY A 165 2.21 -17.54 -4.75
CA GLY A 165 1.28 -17.26 -5.83
C GLY A 165 1.98 -17.19 -7.20
N MET A 166 3.17 -16.60 -7.24
CA MET A 166 3.97 -16.48 -8.46
C MET A 166 4.49 -17.84 -8.95
N ASP A 167 4.96 -18.69 -8.05
CA ASP A 167 5.35 -20.07 -8.38
C ASP A 167 4.17 -20.83 -8.99
N ARG A 168 2.99 -20.75 -8.34
CA ARG A 168 1.77 -21.38 -8.86
C ARG A 168 1.38 -20.84 -10.23
N ALA A 169 1.45 -19.53 -10.43
CA ALA A 169 1.19 -18.91 -11.72
C ALA A 169 2.16 -19.40 -12.79
N ARG A 170 3.47 -19.43 -12.49
CA ARG A 170 4.51 -19.91 -13.40
C ARG A 170 4.31 -21.35 -13.84
N GLU A 171 3.96 -22.26 -12.92
CA GLU A 171 3.65 -23.66 -13.22
C GLU A 171 2.52 -23.86 -14.24
N LEU A 172 1.61 -22.90 -14.31
CA LEU A 172 0.44 -22.95 -15.20
C LEU A 172 0.70 -22.36 -16.58
N LEU A 173 1.81 -21.64 -16.78
CA LEU A 173 2.13 -21.05 -18.08
C LEU A 173 2.42 -22.14 -19.11
N ARG A 174 1.45 -22.42 -19.96
CA ARG A 174 1.50 -23.35 -21.08
C ARG A 174 0.65 -22.82 -22.23
N PRO A 175 0.83 -23.34 -23.45
CA PRO A 175 -0.06 -22.98 -24.55
C PRO A 175 -1.52 -23.16 -24.19
N ASP A 176 -2.35 -22.25 -24.66
CA ASP A 176 -3.82 -22.23 -24.52
C ASP A 176 -4.36 -22.01 -23.08
N VAL A 177 -3.48 -21.78 -22.07
CA VAL A 177 -3.97 -21.35 -20.75
C VAL A 177 -4.53 -19.94 -20.82
N THR A 178 -5.62 -19.68 -20.10
CA THR A 178 -6.19 -18.32 -20.00
C THR A 178 -5.61 -17.53 -18.85
N ALA A 179 -5.55 -16.22 -19.01
CA ALA A 179 -5.13 -15.32 -17.94
C ALA A 179 -6.00 -15.45 -16.69
N HIS A 180 -7.30 -15.75 -16.89
CA HIS A 180 -8.25 -15.98 -15.80
C HIS A 180 -7.91 -17.24 -14.98
N GLU A 181 -7.55 -18.34 -15.65
CA GLU A 181 -7.13 -19.57 -14.96
C GLU A 181 -5.86 -19.31 -14.12
N VAL A 182 -4.85 -18.67 -14.71
CA VAL A 182 -3.59 -18.35 -14.00
C VAL A 182 -3.86 -17.44 -12.80
N ALA A 183 -4.66 -16.37 -12.98
CA ALA A 183 -4.98 -15.43 -11.90
C ALA A 183 -5.76 -16.10 -10.77
N THR A 184 -6.75 -16.96 -11.10
CA THR A 184 -7.56 -17.65 -10.11
C THR A 184 -6.74 -18.63 -9.27
N GLU A 185 -5.87 -19.39 -9.90
CA GLU A 185 -5.02 -20.37 -9.22
C GLU A 185 -3.93 -19.69 -8.36
N ALA A 186 -3.35 -18.59 -8.86
CA ALA A 186 -2.40 -17.79 -8.08
C ALA A 186 -3.07 -17.20 -6.84
N LEU A 187 -4.26 -16.60 -7.00
CA LEU A 187 -5.06 -16.09 -5.89
C LEU A 187 -5.39 -17.19 -4.87
N TYR A 188 -5.86 -18.36 -5.35
CA TYR A 188 -6.15 -19.49 -4.47
C TYR A 188 -4.91 -19.93 -3.67
N ALA A 189 -3.75 -20.01 -4.33
CA ALA A 189 -2.50 -20.39 -3.66
C ALA A 189 -2.11 -19.37 -2.56
N MET A 190 -2.23 -18.07 -2.84
CA MET A 190 -1.97 -17.02 -1.86
C MET A 190 -2.93 -17.07 -0.66
N MET A 191 -4.24 -17.23 -0.90
CA MET A 191 -5.24 -17.36 0.16
C MET A 191 -5.00 -18.60 1.03
N ARG A 192 -4.65 -19.73 0.41
CA ARG A 192 -4.28 -20.96 1.12
C ARG A 192 -3.02 -20.81 1.97
N ALA A 193 -2.10 -19.94 1.55
CA ALA A 193 -0.85 -19.66 2.26
C ALA A 193 -1.01 -18.65 3.41
N GLY A 194 -2.20 -18.07 3.60
CA GLY A 194 -2.50 -17.17 4.71
C GLY A 194 -2.73 -15.70 4.33
N ALA A 195 -2.83 -15.35 3.05
CA ALA A 195 -3.28 -14.02 2.68
C ALA A 195 -4.72 -13.77 3.13
N GLU A 196 -5.00 -12.60 3.66
CA GLU A 196 -6.36 -12.19 4.03
C GLU A 196 -7.18 -11.76 2.80
N ARG A 197 -6.52 -11.06 1.89
CA ARG A 197 -7.07 -10.47 0.66
C ARG A 197 -5.93 -10.03 -0.24
N THR A 198 -6.26 -9.43 -1.39
CA THR A 198 -5.31 -8.71 -2.24
C THR A 198 -5.65 -7.21 -2.27
N SER A 199 -4.64 -6.35 -2.34
CA SER A 199 -4.84 -4.88 -2.41
C SER A 199 -5.36 -4.43 -3.76
N THR A 200 -4.98 -5.14 -4.82
CA THR A 200 -5.45 -4.93 -6.20
C THR A 200 -5.93 -6.25 -6.77
N PRO A 201 -6.69 -6.27 -7.87
CA PRO A 201 -6.94 -7.52 -8.59
C PRO A 201 -5.63 -8.22 -8.97
N THR A 202 -5.61 -9.55 -8.99
CA THR A 202 -4.50 -10.32 -9.53
C THR A 202 -4.39 -10.06 -11.03
N TYR A 203 -3.36 -9.31 -11.46
CA TYR A 203 -3.18 -8.97 -12.87
C TYR A 203 -2.39 -10.06 -13.59
N VAL A 204 -2.94 -10.55 -14.70
CA VAL A 204 -2.27 -11.48 -15.63
C VAL A 204 -2.54 -11.03 -17.05
N ASN A 205 -1.47 -10.68 -17.77
CA ASN A 205 -1.55 -10.17 -19.13
C ASN A 205 -0.57 -10.91 -20.04
N PHE A 206 -0.99 -11.20 -21.28
CA PHE A 206 -0.23 -11.98 -22.25
C PHE A 206 0.04 -11.20 -23.55
N GLY A 207 1.20 -11.42 -24.13
CA GLY A 207 1.63 -10.84 -25.42
C GLY A 207 1.52 -9.31 -25.44
N ILE A 208 0.79 -8.74 -26.39
CA ILE A 208 0.62 -7.28 -26.51
C ILE A 208 -0.10 -6.64 -25.31
N ASP A 209 -0.97 -7.38 -24.64
CA ASP A 209 -1.69 -6.87 -23.46
C ASP A 209 -0.77 -6.64 -22.27
N THR A 210 0.47 -7.17 -22.28
CA THR A 210 1.49 -6.87 -21.26
C THR A 210 1.90 -5.40 -21.24
N CYS A 211 1.52 -4.59 -22.24
CA CYS A 211 1.68 -3.13 -22.22
C CYS A 211 0.74 -2.42 -21.23
N MET A 212 -0.30 -3.10 -20.72
CA MET A 212 -1.26 -2.50 -19.80
C MET A 212 -0.72 -2.53 -18.37
N ILE A 213 -0.69 -1.38 -17.70
CA ILE A 213 -0.21 -1.26 -16.31
C ILE A 213 -1.26 -1.81 -15.34
N HIS A 214 -2.53 -1.38 -15.48
CA HIS A 214 -3.66 -1.81 -14.67
C HIS A 214 -4.78 -2.35 -15.57
N GLY A 215 -4.39 -3.19 -16.51
CA GLY A 215 -5.30 -3.77 -17.48
C GLY A 215 -6.15 -4.89 -16.88
N ARG A 216 -7.33 -5.08 -17.45
CA ARG A 216 -8.04 -6.36 -17.25
C ARG A 216 -7.18 -7.51 -17.75
N GLN A 217 -7.47 -8.71 -17.28
CA GLN A 217 -6.85 -9.94 -17.75
C GLN A 217 -6.99 -10.08 -19.27
N SER A 218 -5.94 -10.58 -19.93
CA SER A 218 -5.95 -10.80 -21.37
C SER A 218 -7.14 -11.66 -21.81
N PRO A 219 -7.90 -11.23 -22.83
CA PRO A 219 -9.05 -12.00 -23.31
C PRO A 219 -8.64 -13.21 -24.17
N ARG A 220 -7.39 -13.28 -24.62
CA ARG A 220 -6.85 -14.36 -25.42
C ARG A 220 -5.98 -15.31 -24.58
N PRO A 221 -5.93 -16.62 -24.92
CA PRO A 221 -5.03 -17.54 -24.26
C PRO A 221 -3.56 -17.24 -24.57
N LEU A 222 -2.66 -17.77 -23.72
CA LEU A 222 -1.22 -17.68 -23.87
C LEU A 222 -0.75 -18.51 -25.08
N ALA A 223 0.14 -17.96 -25.88
CA ALA A 223 0.76 -18.65 -27.01
C ALA A 223 2.29 -18.74 -26.85
N ARG A 224 2.92 -19.70 -27.50
CA ARG A 224 4.39 -19.79 -27.53
C ARG A 224 5.02 -18.51 -28.09
N GLY A 225 6.06 -18.01 -27.44
CA GLY A 225 6.73 -16.75 -27.75
C GLY A 225 6.06 -15.52 -27.15
N ASP A 226 4.95 -15.68 -26.43
CA ASP A 226 4.34 -14.54 -25.73
C ASP A 226 5.10 -14.17 -24.45
N LEU A 227 5.13 -12.86 -24.20
CA LEU A 227 5.38 -12.33 -22.85
C LEU A 227 4.16 -12.57 -21.95
N ALA A 228 4.40 -12.86 -20.70
CA ALA A 228 3.37 -12.96 -19.65
C ALA A 228 3.76 -12.11 -18.46
N VAL A 229 3.03 -11.02 -18.18
CA VAL A 229 3.19 -10.20 -16.97
C VAL A 229 2.19 -10.67 -15.93
N ILE A 230 2.69 -10.96 -14.73
CA ILE A 230 1.92 -11.36 -13.56
C ILE A 230 2.26 -10.42 -12.44
N ASP A 231 1.24 -9.89 -11.76
CA ASP A 231 1.38 -8.93 -10.66
C ASP A 231 0.45 -9.32 -9.50
N LEU A 232 1.05 -9.53 -8.33
CA LEU A 232 0.43 -10.11 -7.15
C LEU A 232 0.62 -9.19 -5.94
N THR A 233 -0.48 -8.92 -5.22
CA THR A 233 -0.52 -7.95 -4.13
C THR A 233 -1.24 -8.49 -2.89
N PRO A 234 -0.87 -9.68 -2.34
CA PRO A 234 -1.52 -10.19 -1.13
C PRO A 234 -1.26 -9.30 0.08
N GLN A 235 -2.16 -9.42 1.07
CA GLN A 235 -2.03 -8.76 2.36
C GLN A 235 -2.00 -9.77 3.51
N VAL A 236 -1.15 -9.49 4.49
CA VAL A 236 -1.09 -10.20 5.78
C VAL A 236 -1.30 -9.19 6.89
N GLU A 237 -2.32 -9.40 7.69
CA GLU A 237 -2.73 -8.43 8.72
C GLU A 237 -2.79 -6.97 8.20
N GLY A 238 -3.32 -6.80 6.98
CA GLY A 238 -3.44 -5.53 6.27
C GLY A 238 -2.17 -5.03 5.59
N TYR A 239 -0.99 -5.56 5.90
CA TYR A 239 0.27 -5.14 5.26
C TYR A 239 0.40 -5.73 3.87
N CYS A 240 0.69 -4.85 2.91
CA CYS A 240 0.69 -5.17 1.49
C CYS A 240 2.03 -5.74 1.03
N ALA A 241 1.96 -6.71 0.12
CA ALA A 241 3.04 -7.05 -0.80
C ALA A 241 2.81 -6.41 -2.17
N ASN A 242 3.88 -6.36 -2.95
CA ASN A 242 3.82 -6.10 -4.39
C ASN A 242 4.94 -6.89 -5.06
N LEU A 243 4.55 -7.89 -5.84
CA LEU A 243 5.46 -8.74 -6.58
C LEU A 243 5.00 -8.86 -8.03
N ALA A 244 5.75 -8.29 -8.97
CA ALA A 244 5.47 -8.47 -10.39
C ALA A 244 6.65 -9.12 -11.10
N ARG A 245 6.34 -10.03 -12.05
CA ARG A 245 7.32 -10.69 -12.90
C ARG A 245 6.80 -10.80 -14.33
N THR A 246 7.75 -10.77 -15.26
CA THR A 246 7.51 -11.02 -16.67
C THR A 246 8.19 -12.30 -17.09
N PHE A 247 7.43 -13.18 -17.71
CA PHE A 247 7.90 -14.46 -18.25
C PHE A 247 7.79 -14.49 -19.78
N VAL A 248 8.52 -15.41 -20.39
CA VAL A 248 8.37 -15.76 -21.81
C VAL A 248 8.03 -17.24 -21.91
N LEU A 249 6.98 -17.58 -22.65
CA LEU A 249 6.63 -18.97 -22.92
C LEU A 249 7.50 -19.54 -24.04
N GLY A 250 8.55 -20.26 -23.69
CA GLY A 250 9.58 -20.76 -24.62
C GLY A 250 10.78 -19.82 -24.75
N GLU A 251 11.55 -19.95 -25.82
CA GLU A 251 12.75 -19.14 -26.03
C GLU A 251 12.40 -17.68 -26.40
N PRO A 252 12.91 -16.67 -25.64
CA PRO A 252 12.73 -15.27 -25.99
C PRO A 252 13.46 -14.92 -27.28
N ASP A 253 12.84 -14.09 -28.12
CA ASP A 253 13.51 -13.47 -29.24
C ASP A 253 14.52 -12.39 -28.78
N GLU A 254 15.30 -11.84 -29.73
CA GLU A 254 16.35 -10.85 -29.44
C GLU A 254 15.74 -9.58 -28.78
N ARG A 255 14.60 -9.12 -29.27
CA ARG A 255 13.93 -7.92 -28.77
C ARG A 255 13.33 -8.12 -27.37
N GLN A 256 12.81 -9.32 -27.11
CA GLN A 256 12.34 -9.71 -25.77
C GLN A 256 13.51 -9.77 -24.78
N ARG A 257 14.65 -10.37 -25.19
CA ARG A 257 15.87 -10.40 -24.35
C ARG A 257 16.35 -8.99 -24.02
N GLU A 258 16.41 -8.09 -25.00
CA GLU A 258 16.78 -6.69 -24.80
C GLU A 258 15.84 -6.01 -23.80
N LEU A 259 14.52 -6.15 -23.96
CA LEU A 259 13.51 -5.57 -23.07
C LEU A 259 13.67 -6.07 -21.63
N LEU A 260 13.75 -7.39 -21.44
CA LEU A 260 13.86 -8.03 -20.11
C LEU A 260 15.19 -7.68 -19.42
N THR A 261 16.30 -7.73 -20.16
CA THR A 261 17.62 -7.36 -19.64
C THR A 261 17.68 -5.89 -19.24
N THR A 262 17.13 -5.00 -20.07
CA THR A 262 17.05 -3.57 -19.77
C THR A 262 16.26 -3.34 -18.49
N TYR A 263 15.13 -4.03 -18.32
CA TYR A 263 14.30 -3.86 -17.13
C TYR A 263 14.97 -4.40 -15.86
N ALA A 264 15.63 -5.54 -15.93
CA ALA A 264 16.40 -6.10 -14.82
C ALA A 264 17.55 -5.17 -14.40
N GLU A 265 18.30 -4.63 -15.36
CA GLU A 265 19.36 -3.64 -15.11
C GLU A 265 18.82 -2.35 -14.49
N LEU A 266 17.67 -1.87 -14.97
CA LEU A 266 16.99 -0.69 -14.44
C LEU A 266 16.62 -0.89 -12.96
N VAL A 267 15.96 -2.00 -12.62
CA VAL A 267 15.54 -2.30 -11.24
C VAL A 267 16.77 -2.34 -10.31
N GLU A 268 17.83 -3.02 -10.71
CA GLU A 268 19.05 -3.12 -9.91
C GLU A 268 19.72 -1.74 -9.71
N ALA A 269 19.85 -0.95 -10.77
CA ALA A 269 20.45 0.39 -10.68
C ALA A 269 19.64 1.34 -9.79
N VAL A 270 18.31 1.22 -9.80
CA VAL A 270 17.41 2.00 -8.94
C VAL A 270 17.55 1.53 -7.49
N ARG A 271 17.56 0.21 -7.23
CA ARG A 271 17.78 -0.38 -5.92
C ARG A 271 19.08 0.11 -5.28
N GLU A 272 20.18 0.09 -6.02
CA GLU A 272 21.49 0.56 -5.54
C GLU A 272 21.49 2.07 -5.22
N ALA A 273 20.74 2.85 -5.99
CA ALA A 273 20.64 4.30 -5.80
C ALA A 273 19.68 4.71 -4.65
N MET A 274 18.81 3.80 -4.17
CA MET A 274 17.78 4.06 -3.17
C MET A 274 18.39 4.25 -1.77
N ARG A 275 18.74 5.47 -1.42
CA ARG A 275 19.37 5.84 -0.14
C ARG A 275 18.67 7.02 0.51
N PRO A 276 18.84 7.24 1.83
CA PRO A 276 18.31 8.43 2.49
C PRO A 276 18.74 9.72 1.78
N GLY A 277 17.77 10.64 1.59
CA GLY A 277 17.96 11.90 0.88
C GLY A 277 17.71 11.86 -0.62
N VAL A 278 17.71 10.70 -1.25
CA VAL A 278 17.34 10.51 -2.66
C VAL A 278 15.83 10.61 -2.80
N THR A 279 15.33 11.14 -3.92
CA THR A 279 13.89 11.24 -4.21
C THR A 279 13.45 10.23 -5.26
N ILE A 280 12.14 9.96 -5.36
CA ILE A 280 11.62 9.13 -6.46
C ILE A 280 11.90 9.78 -7.81
N ALA A 281 11.94 11.12 -7.89
CA ALA A 281 12.31 11.83 -9.13
C ALA A 281 13.76 11.57 -9.55
N ASP A 282 14.69 11.44 -8.60
CA ASP A 282 16.08 11.06 -8.88
C ASP A 282 16.17 9.62 -9.39
N LEU A 283 15.42 8.71 -8.75
CA LEU A 283 15.33 7.31 -9.16
C LEU A 283 14.71 7.16 -10.56
N ASP A 284 13.68 7.94 -10.91
CA ASP A 284 13.14 8.02 -12.27
C ASP A 284 14.20 8.49 -13.28
N GLY A 285 15.03 9.46 -12.88
CA GLY A 285 16.17 9.92 -13.68
C GLY A 285 17.14 8.78 -13.99
N ARG A 286 17.47 7.99 -12.95
CA ARG A 286 18.35 6.81 -13.08
C ARG A 286 17.74 5.74 -14.00
N ALA A 287 16.46 5.44 -13.85
CA ALA A 287 15.75 4.51 -14.72
C ALA A 287 15.77 4.96 -16.19
N LYS A 288 15.56 6.25 -16.45
CA LYS A 288 15.63 6.82 -17.81
C LYS A 288 17.00 6.71 -18.44
N GLU A 289 18.08 6.91 -17.68
CA GLU A 289 19.46 6.74 -18.17
C GLU A 289 19.69 5.29 -18.66
N ILE A 290 19.21 4.30 -17.88
CA ILE A 290 19.31 2.88 -18.27
C ILE A 290 18.55 2.63 -19.57
N CYS A 291 17.26 3.01 -19.61
CA CYS A 291 16.43 2.82 -20.82
C CYS A 291 17.00 3.55 -22.03
N ALA A 292 17.59 4.74 -21.88
CA ALA A 292 18.19 5.49 -22.97
C ALA A 292 19.42 4.78 -23.55
N ARG A 293 20.27 4.17 -22.71
CA ARG A 293 21.45 3.39 -23.16
C ARG A 293 21.07 2.21 -24.06
N HIS A 294 19.90 1.62 -23.82
CA HIS A 294 19.34 0.51 -24.60
C HIS A 294 18.36 0.99 -25.70
N GLY A 295 18.33 2.29 -26.04
CA GLY A 295 17.41 2.82 -27.06
C GLY A 295 15.92 2.82 -26.69
N LEU A 296 15.58 2.48 -25.43
CA LEU A 296 14.21 2.36 -24.93
C LEU A 296 13.73 3.59 -24.14
N GLY A 297 14.52 4.67 -24.06
CA GLY A 297 14.24 5.84 -23.23
C GLY A 297 12.88 6.51 -23.50
N ARG A 298 12.36 6.44 -24.74
CA ARG A 298 11.03 6.98 -25.10
C ARG A 298 9.86 6.23 -24.50
N TYR A 299 10.08 5.01 -24.00
CA TYR A 299 9.05 4.16 -23.43
C TYR A 299 9.03 4.19 -21.89
N GLN A 300 10.09 4.76 -21.27
CA GLN A 300 10.15 4.92 -19.83
C GLN A 300 9.14 5.98 -19.35
N VAL A 301 8.29 5.63 -18.42
CA VAL A 301 7.37 6.54 -17.72
C VAL A 301 7.91 6.88 -16.33
N ASN A 302 7.39 7.96 -15.73
CA ASN A 302 7.74 8.33 -14.37
C ASN A 302 6.97 7.49 -13.34
N GLY A 303 7.46 7.47 -12.09
CA GLY A 303 6.85 6.74 -11.00
C GLY A 303 7.43 5.34 -10.85
N ILE A 304 8.78 5.25 -10.85
CA ILE A 304 9.51 3.96 -10.77
C ILE A 304 9.18 3.17 -9.49
N GLY A 305 8.64 3.82 -8.47
CA GLY A 305 8.21 3.20 -7.24
C GLY A 305 7.38 4.15 -6.40
N HIS A 306 6.75 3.63 -5.37
CA HIS A 306 5.94 4.34 -4.39
C HIS A 306 6.12 3.74 -3.00
N GLY A 307 5.78 4.48 -1.95
CA GLY A 307 5.70 3.96 -0.60
C GLY A 307 4.61 2.88 -0.49
N ILE A 308 4.83 1.89 0.36
CA ILE A 308 3.92 0.77 0.57
C ILE A 308 3.93 0.34 2.04
N GLY A 309 2.81 -0.16 2.55
CA GLY A 309 2.67 -0.63 3.92
C GLY A 309 1.27 -1.18 4.17
N LEU A 310 0.53 -0.59 5.10
CA LEU A 310 -0.90 -0.89 5.32
C LEU A 310 -1.76 -0.44 4.13
N ARG A 311 -1.33 0.58 3.41
CA ARG A 311 -1.93 0.97 2.15
C ARG A 311 -1.02 0.54 1.01
N PHE A 312 -1.62 0.10 -0.10
CA PHE A 312 -0.87 -0.32 -1.29
C PHE A 312 0.03 0.79 -1.82
N GLU A 313 -0.49 2.02 -1.91
CA GLU A 313 0.29 3.22 -2.16
C GLU A 313 0.16 4.19 -0.98
N GLU A 314 1.23 4.44 -0.27
CA GLU A 314 1.32 5.43 0.80
C GLU A 314 2.58 6.30 0.63
N THR A 315 2.90 7.16 1.57
CA THR A 315 3.98 8.14 1.44
C THR A 315 5.37 7.47 1.33
N PRO A 316 6.14 7.78 0.26
CA PRO A 316 5.85 8.71 -0.82
C PRO A 316 4.92 8.12 -1.89
N ALA A 317 3.68 8.59 -1.99
CA ALA A 317 2.69 8.15 -2.99
C ALA A 317 2.94 8.86 -4.34
N SER A 318 4.08 8.60 -4.95
CA SER A 318 4.63 9.33 -6.08
C SER A 318 3.84 9.21 -7.38
N THR A 319 3.04 8.15 -7.49
CA THR A 319 2.21 7.87 -8.67
C THR A 319 0.86 8.58 -8.60
N ILE A 320 0.36 8.83 -7.38
CA ILE A 320 -0.95 9.45 -7.12
C ILE A 320 -0.81 10.94 -6.79
N ILE A 321 0.20 11.30 -5.97
CA ILE A 321 0.43 12.67 -5.50
C ILE A 321 1.73 13.19 -6.12
N PRO A 322 1.69 13.93 -7.25
CA PRO A 322 2.89 14.34 -7.96
C PRO A 322 3.97 15.04 -7.10
N PRO A 323 3.64 15.91 -6.12
CA PRO A 323 4.64 16.48 -5.23
C PRO A 323 5.45 15.47 -4.41
N HIS A 324 4.87 14.28 -4.10
CA HIS A 324 5.55 13.22 -3.34
C HIS A 324 6.75 12.63 -4.07
N ARG A 325 6.85 12.81 -5.38
CA ARG A 325 8.04 12.40 -6.15
C ARG A 325 9.32 13.12 -5.70
N ASN A 326 9.17 14.30 -5.11
CA ASN A 326 10.30 15.14 -4.64
C ASN A 326 10.51 15.04 -3.12
N LEU A 327 9.76 14.17 -2.41
CA LEU A 327 10.03 13.91 -1.00
C LEU A 327 11.31 13.08 -0.87
N PRO A 328 12.25 13.50 -0.01
CA PRO A 328 13.46 12.71 0.25
C PRO A 328 13.08 11.39 0.94
N LEU A 329 13.64 10.30 0.46
CA LEU A 329 13.55 9.02 1.15
C LEU A 329 14.27 9.09 2.49
N VAL A 330 13.74 8.42 3.48
CA VAL A 330 14.31 8.34 4.83
C VAL A 330 14.63 6.88 5.13
N GLU A 331 15.68 6.64 5.90
CA GLU A 331 16.07 5.29 6.32
C GLU A 331 14.92 4.58 7.05
N GLY A 332 14.64 3.34 6.67
CA GLY A 332 13.54 2.56 7.21
C GLY A 332 12.20 2.69 6.47
N MET A 333 12.08 3.63 5.51
CA MET A 333 10.92 3.63 4.59
C MET A 333 10.88 2.36 3.77
N THR A 334 9.66 1.91 3.43
CA THR A 334 9.44 0.82 2.47
C THR A 334 8.90 1.39 1.17
N VAL A 335 9.52 1.01 0.06
CA VAL A 335 9.23 1.53 -1.28
C VAL A 335 9.26 0.38 -2.27
N THR A 336 8.31 0.37 -3.22
CA THR A 336 8.38 -0.53 -4.38
C THR A 336 9.41 -0.03 -5.38
N VAL A 337 9.99 -0.91 -6.17
CA VAL A 337 10.80 -0.57 -7.35
C VAL A 337 10.36 -1.42 -8.52
N GLY A 338 10.14 -0.78 -9.67
CA GLY A 338 9.72 -1.44 -10.88
C GLY A 338 8.22 -1.31 -11.16
N HIS A 339 7.56 -0.32 -10.54
CA HIS A 339 6.12 -0.12 -10.68
C HIS A 339 5.62 0.08 -12.12
N PRO A 340 6.21 0.92 -13.01
CA PRO A 340 5.69 1.10 -14.35
C PRO A 340 6.08 -0.06 -15.27
N VAL A 341 5.17 -0.44 -16.16
CA VAL A 341 5.52 -1.33 -17.28
C VAL A 341 6.39 -0.58 -18.28
N LEU A 342 7.53 -1.14 -18.65
CA LEU A 342 8.28 -0.69 -19.83
C LEU A 342 7.58 -1.23 -21.09
N ALA A 343 6.63 -0.45 -21.61
CA ALA A 343 5.70 -0.86 -22.65
C ALA A 343 6.16 -0.40 -24.03
N ILE A 344 6.31 -1.34 -24.96
CA ILE A 344 6.62 -1.07 -26.36
C ILE A 344 5.34 -1.28 -27.19
N PRO A 345 4.68 -0.19 -27.68
CA PRO A 345 3.44 -0.30 -28.44
C PRO A 345 3.54 -1.26 -29.62
N GLY A 346 2.57 -2.17 -29.76
CA GLY A 346 2.53 -3.15 -30.81
C GLY A 346 3.47 -4.36 -30.62
N PHE A 347 4.15 -4.42 -29.45
CA PHE A 347 5.06 -5.53 -29.15
C PHE A 347 4.73 -6.21 -27.81
N GLY A 348 4.79 -5.50 -26.72
CA GLY A 348 4.56 -5.99 -25.36
C GLY A 348 5.34 -5.17 -24.34
N GLY A 349 5.25 -5.55 -23.09
CA GLY A 349 5.90 -4.84 -21.98
C GLY A 349 6.53 -5.78 -20.98
N ALA A 350 7.44 -5.23 -20.17
CA ALA A 350 8.06 -5.92 -19.04
C ALA A 350 7.81 -5.17 -17.73
N ARG A 351 7.69 -5.92 -16.64
CA ARG A 351 7.60 -5.44 -15.27
C ARG A 351 8.26 -6.43 -14.31
N PHE A 352 9.25 -5.94 -13.54
CA PHE A 352 9.81 -6.63 -12.39
C PHE A 352 9.66 -5.70 -11.20
N GLU A 353 8.83 -6.06 -10.23
CA GLU A 353 8.56 -5.20 -9.09
C GLU A 353 8.73 -5.98 -7.80
N ASP A 354 9.40 -5.35 -6.85
CA ASP A 354 9.63 -5.85 -5.50
C ASP A 354 9.50 -4.73 -4.48
N VAL A 355 9.38 -5.09 -3.21
CA VAL A 355 9.36 -4.16 -2.08
C VAL A 355 10.72 -4.14 -1.41
N TYR A 356 11.24 -2.94 -1.18
CA TYR A 356 12.52 -2.68 -0.56
C TYR A 356 12.38 -1.78 0.66
N ARG A 357 13.24 -2.01 1.64
CA ARG A 357 13.50 -1.08 2.73
C ARG A 357 14.65 -0.15 2.35
N VAL A 358 14.48 1.14 2.56
CA VAL A 358 15.53 2.14 2.33
C VAL A 358 16.60 2.01 3.41
N THR A 359 17.86 1.85 3.00
CA THR A 359 19.03 1.81 3.88
C THR A 359 20.15 2.71 3.37
N SER A 360 21.13 3.00 4.20
CA SER A 360 22.34 3.76 3.80
C SER A 360 23.17 3.06 2.72
N ALA A 361 23.02 1.73 2.57
CA ALA A 361 23.73 0.91 1.57
C ALA A 361 22.97 0.78 0.24
N GLY A 362 21.70 1.19 0.18
CA GLY A 362 20.79 0.99 -0.95
C GLY A 362 19.48 0.38 -0.51
N GLY A 363 18.63 -0.01 -1.45
CA GLY A 363 17.40 -0.74 -1.16
C GLY A 363 17.69 -2.18 -0.71
N GLU A 364 17.21 -2.54 0.48
CA GLU A 364 17.24 -3.90 1.03
C GLU A 364 15.91 -4.59 0.68
N ILE A 365 15.98 -5.69 -0.08
CA ILE A 365 14.78 -6.41 -0.48
C ILE A 365 14.14 -7.11 0.72
N LEU A 366 12.81 -6.99 0.89
CA LEU A 366 12.12 -7.63 2.02
C LEU A 366 12.02 -9.15 1.87
N TRP A 367 11.83 -9.62 0.64
CA TRP A 367 11.79 -11.05 0.32
C TRP A 367 12.32 -11.28 -1.10
N PRO A 368 13.47 -11.95 -1.29
CA PRO A 368 14.03 -12.18 -2.61
C PRO A 368 13.21 -13.20 -3.39
N TYR A 369 12.85 -12.86 -4.63
CA TYR A 369 12.22 -13.76 -5.59
C TYR A 369 13.00 -13.71 -6.90
N SER A 370 13.16 -14.87 -7.58
CA SER A 370 13.89 -14.94 -8.86
C SER A 370 13.29 -14.02 -9.91
N ILE A 371 14.15 -13.40 -10.71
CA ILE A 371 13.78 -12.65 -11.91
C ILE A 371 14.00 -13.45 -13.20
N ASP A 372 14.30 -14.75 -13.11
CA ASP A 372 14.46 -15.60 -14.29
C ASP A 372 13.17 -15.62 -15.12
N PRO A 373 13.19 -15.06 -16.34
CA PRO A 373 11.99 -14.92 -17.16
C PRO A 373 11.67 -16.17 -17.98
N LEU A 374 12.48 -17.22 -17.90
CA LEU A 374 12.28 -18.39 -18.75
C LEU A 374 11.25 -19.34 -18.17
N VAL A 375 10.28 -19.74 -18.98
CA VAL A 375 9.35 -20.84 -18.72
C VAL A 375 9.55 -21.89 -19.80
N GLU A 376 10.07 -23.03 -19.41
CA GLU A 376 10.13 -24.21 -20.25
C GLU A 376 8.69 -24.74 -20.44
N ALA A 377 8.23 -24.85 -21.67
CA ALA A 377 6.89 -25.34 -22.01
C ALA A 377 6.95 -26.72 -22.65
#